data_922c4dee8c680eefd6fa3bce951966ca
#
_entry.id   922c4dee8c680eefd6fa3bce951966ca
#
_cell.length_a   1.000
_cell.length_b   1.000
_cell.length_c   1.000
_cell.angle_alpha   90.00
_cell.angle_beta   90.00
_cell.angle_gamma   90.00
#
_symmetry.space_group_name_H-M   'P 1'
#
loop_
_entity.id
_entity.type
_entity.pdbx_description
1 polymer ?
#
loop_
_entity_poly.entity_id
_entity_poly.type
_entity_poly.pdbx_seq_one_letter_code
_entity_poly.pdbx_strand_id
1 'polypeptide(L)'
;MALLPPKVIAQVSGRSAGKLGAMSWEWIMRADGQVFYRLTEVNGRRERNPWTLATRLPAAELEAIRGGKTRATDVLGAIVRQHGHRAGQ
;
A
#
# COMPACT_ATOMS: atom_id res chain seq x y z
N MET A 1 4.00 -28.59 0.70
CA MET A 1 3.40 -27.82 -0.40
C MET A 1 3.76 -26.35 -0.24
N ALA A 2 4.41 -25.80 -1.24
CA ALA A 2 4.75 -24.38 -1.19
C ALA A 2 3.53 -23.54 -1.57
N LEU A 3 3.15 -22.63 -0.69
CA LEU A 3 2.10 -21.67 -0.98
C LEU A 3 2.72 -20.52 -1.75
N LEU A 4 2.17 -20.24 -2.93
CA LEU A 4 2.58 -19.07 -3.69
C LEU A 4 2.14 -17.82 -2.93
N PRO A 5 2.99 -16.78 -2.87
CA PRO A 5 2.57 -15.55 -2.24
C PRO A 5 1.37 -14.96 -2.99
N PRO A 6 0.44 -14.31 -2.28
CA PRO A 6 -0.69 -13.67 -2.93
C PRO A 6 -0.24 -12.65 -3.96
N LYS A 7 -0.91 -12.63 -5.10
CA LYS A 7 -0.60 -11.71 -6.17
C LYS A 7 -0.94 -10.28 -5.78
N VAL A 8 -0.08 -9.35 -6.17
CA VAL A 8 -0.37 -7.93 -6.01
C VAL A 8 -1.41 -7.52 -7.05
N ILE A 9 -2.51 -6.93 -6.59
CA ILE A 9 -3.61 -6.50 -7.45
C ILE A 9 -3.73 -4.99 -7.58
N ALA A 10 -2.99 -4.23 -6.77
CA ALA A 10 -2.96 -2.77 -6.85
C ALA A 10 -1.67 -2.26 -6.26
N GLN A 11 -1.20 -1.13 -6.79
CA GLN A 11 0.02 -0.48 -6.31
C GLN A 11 -0.13 1.02 -6.46
N VAL A 12 0.28 1.75 -5.42
CA VAL A 12 0.30 3.22 -5.42
C VAL A 12 1.65 3.64 -4.84
N SER A 13 2.31 4.59 -5.48
CA SER A 13 3.54 5.16 -4.97
C SER A 13 3.43 6.68 -4.96
N GLY A 14 4.24 7.30 -4.12
CA GLY A 14 4.21 8.75 -4.01
C GLY A 14 5.39 9.27 -3.24
N ARG A 15 5.39 10.59 -3.09
CA ARG A 15 6.41 11.31 -2.36
C ARG A 15 5.75 12.26 -1.38
N SER A 16 6.40 12.45 -0.24
CA SER A 16 6.02 13.49 0.70
C SER A 16 7.26 14.24 1.13
N ALA A 17 7.10 15.53 1.43
CA ALA A 17 8.17 16.36 1.96
C ALA A 17 7.77 16.79 3.36
N GLY A 18 8.64 16.56 4.32
CA GLY A 18 8.42 16.96 5.70
C GLY A 18 9.64 17.64 6.29
N LYS A 19 9.59 17.86 7.60
CA LYS A 19 10.71 18.49 8.33
C LYS A 19 12.00 17.69 8.20
N LEU A 20 11.90 16.38 8.03
CA LEU A 20 13.04 15.50 7.91
C LEU A 20 13.52 15.33 6.47
N GLY A 21 12.87 16.00 5.50
CA GLY A 21 13.23 15.96 4.11
C GLY A 21 12.23 15.20 3.25
N ALA A 22 12.63 14.87 2.04
CA ALA A 22 11.79 14.18 1.06
C ALA A 22 11.80 12.67 1.30
N MET A 23 10.63 12.06 1.25
CA MET A 23 10.48 10.62 1.39
C MET A 23 9.65 10.10 0.22
N SER A 24 10.07 8.97 -0.32
CA SER A 24 9.26 8.22 -1.29
C SER A 24 8.73 6.96 -0.62
N TRP A 25 7.53 6.58 -1.01
CA TRP A 25 6.87 5.43 -0.41
C TRP A 25 6.07 4.70 -1.47
N GLU A 26 5.75 3.43 -1.17
CA GLU A 26 4.85 2.66 -2.01
C GLU A 26 3.92 1.80 -1.16
N TRP A 27 2.74 1.59 -1.69
CA TRP A 27 1.69 0.79 -1.07
C TRP A 27 1.25 -0.27 -2.06
N ILE A 28 0.99 -1.46 -1.56
CA ILE A 28 0.46 -2.56 -2.38
C ILE A 28 -0.74 -3.20 -1.69
N MET A 29 -1.63 -3.73 -2.52
CA MET A 29 -2.74 -4.56 -2.08
C MET A 29 -2.58 -5.92 -2.70
N ARG A 30 -2.70 -6.97 -1.89
CA ARG A 30 -2.62 -8.35 -2.36
C ARG A 30 -3.99 -8.94 -2.60
N ALA A 31 -4.03 -10.01 -3.39
CA ALA A 31 -5.27 -10.68 -3.75
C ALA A 31 -6.05 -11.22 -2.55
N ASP A 32 -5.38 -11.46 -1.42
CA ASP A 32 -6.02 -11.90 -0.18
C ASP A 32 -6.53 -10.75 0.67
N GLY A 33 -6.42 -9.51 0.19
CA GLY A 33 -6.89 -8.32 0.89
C GLY A 33 -5.91 -7.67 1.84
N GLN A 34 -4.71 -8.21 1.98
CA GLN A 34 -3.68 -7.59 2.81
C GLN A 34 -3.10 -6.37 2.11
N VAL A 35 -2.92 -5.28 2.86
CA VAL A 35 -2.36 -4.03 2.35
C VAL A 35 -1.06 -3.73 3.09
N PHE A 36 0.00 -3.54 2.34
CA PHE A 36 1.34 -3.30 2.86
C PHE A 36 1.89 -1.97 2.35
N TYR A 37 2.82 -1.40 3.11
CA TYR A 37 3.55 -0.22 2.67
C TYR A 37 5.01 -0.32 3.06
N ARG A 38 5.83 0.52 2.42
CA ARG A 38 7.23 0.70 2.79
C ARG A 38 7.75 2.01 2.25
N LEU A 39 8.78 2.55 2.91
CA LEU A 39 9.56 3.65 2.37
C LEU A 39 10.56 3.11 1.36
N THR A 40 10.72 3.80 0.25
CA THR A 40 11.66 3.40 -0.80
C THR A 40 12.86 4.33 -0.89
N GLU A 41 12.68 5.61 -0.51
CA GLU A 41 13.75 6.59 -0.47
C GLU A 41 13.55 7.55 0.68
N VAL A 42 14.65 7.98 1.27
CA VAL A 42 14.66 9.05 2.27
C VAL A 42 15.79 10.01 1.91
N ASN A 43 15.45 11.27 1.63
CA ASN A 43 16.40 12.31 1.23
C ASN A 43 17.30 11.90 0.06
N GLY A 44 16.71 11.24 -0.96
CA GLY A 44 17.44 10.78 -2.12
C GLY A 44 18.20 9.48 -1.95
N ARG A 45 18.18 8.90 -0.76
CA ARG A 45 18.83 7.62 -0.49
C ARG A 45 17.84 6.50 -0.62
N ARG A 46 18.19 5.48 -1.37
CA ARG A 46 17.39 4.27 -1.44
C ARG A 46 17.40 3.54 -0.11
N GLU A 47 16.21 3.13 0.31
CA GLU A 47 16.02 2.36 1.52
C GLU A 47 15.55 0.97 1.18
N ARG A 48 16.10 -0.03 1.89
CA ARG A 48 15.66 -1.42 1.77
C ARG A 48 14.84 -1.77 3.00
N ASN A 49 13.60 -1.34 2.98
CA ASN A 49 12.70 -1.61 4.10
C ASN A 49 11.81 -2.81 3.78
N PRO A 50 11.55 -3.66 4.77
CA PRO A 50 10.59 -4.74 4.58
C PRO A 50 9.19 -4.15 4.42
N TRP A 51 8.31 -4.90 3.77
CA TRP A 51 6.91 -4.52 3.70
C TRP A 51 6.29 -4.57 5.09
N THR A 52 5.55 -3.53 5.44
CA THR A 52 4.86 -3.44 6.73
C THR A 52 3.37 -3.59 6.48
N LEU A 53 2.73 -4.51 7.19
CA LEU A 53 1.28 -4.67 7.09
C LEU A 53 0.58 -3.44 7.68
N ALA A 54 -0.24 -2.79 6.87
CA ALA A 54 -0.98 -1.61 7.30
C ALA A 54 -2.40 -1.99 7.74
N THR A 55 -3.08 -2.80 6.92
CA THR A 55 -4.46 -3.18 7.19
C THR A 55 -4.85 -4.39 6.33
N ARG A 56 -6.04 -4.90 6.59
CA ARG A 56 -6.67 -5.95 5.77
C ARG A 56 -8.05 -5.46 5.37
N LEU A 57 -8.42 -5.75 4.14
CA LEU A 57 -9.75 -5.39 3.68
C LEU A 57 -10.80 -6.28 4.34
N PRO A 58 -11.95 -5.71 4.72
CA PRO A 58 -13.10 -6.53 5.10
C PRO A 58 -13.50 -7.45 3.95
N ALA A 59 -14.03 -8.62 4.29
CA ALA A 59 -14.42 -9.61 3.27
C ALA A 59 -15.38 -9.04 2.23
N ALA A 60 -16.34 -8.22 2.65
CA ALA A 60 -17.31 -7.63 1.74
C ALA A 60 -16.66 -6.70 0.71
N GLU A 61 -15.65 -5.95 1.14
CA GLU A 61 -14.93 -5.03 0.25
C GLU A 61 -14.08 -5.81 -0.75
N LEU A 62 -13.42 -6.86 -0.29
CA LEU A 62 -12.64 -7.72 -1.16
C LEU A 62 -13.52 -8.41 -2.20
N GLU A 63 -14.70 -8.87 -1.80
CA GLU A 63 -15.67 -9.45 -2.73
C GLU A 63 -16.14 -8.45 -3.77
N ALA A 64 -16.34 -7.19 -3.39
CA ALA A 64 -16.73 -6.14 -4.32
C ALA A 64 -15.64 -5.92 -5.39
N ILE A 65 -14.37 -6.00 -4.99
CA ILE A 65 -13.26 -5.90 -5.93
C ILE A 65 -13.25 -7.10 -6.87
N ARG A 66 -13.40 -8.31 -6.34
CA ARG A 66 -13.41 -9.54 -7.13
C ARG A 66 -14.57 -9.57 -8.11
N GLY A 67 -15.70 -9.03 -7.70
CA GLY A 67 -16.89 -8.95 -8.55
C GLY A 67 -16.91 -7.78 -9.52
N GLY A 68 -15.86 -6.96 -9.53
CA GLY A 68 -15.76 -5.82 -10.45
C GLY A 68 -16.60 -4.62 -10.07
N LYS A 69 -17.18 -4.60 -8.87
CA LYS A 69 -18.00 -3.46 -8.42
C LYS A 69 -17.15 -2.25 -8.02
N THR A 70 -15.95 -2.52 -7.50
CA THR A 70 -14.99 -1.47 -7.14
C THR A 70 -13.63 -1.83 -7.71
N ARG A 71 -12.82 -0.82 -7.98
CA ARG A 71 -11.47 -1.04 -8.48
C ARG A 71 -10.50 -1.10 -7.31
N ALA A 72 -9.61 -2.08 -7.33
CA ALA A 72 -8.59 -2.25 -6.29
C ALA A 72 -7.74 -0.98 -6.12
N THR A 73 -7.37 -0.32 -7.23
CA THR A 73 -6.57 0.90 -7.17
C THR A 73 -7.32 2.06 -6.49
N ASP A 74 -8.63 2.15 -6.67
CA ASP A 74 -9.43 3.20 -6.02
C ASP A 74 -9.51 2.96 -4.51
N VAL A 75 -9.72 1.69 -4.12
CA VAL A 75 -9.75 1.32 -2.71
C VAL A 75 -8.39 1.57 -2.05
N LEU A 76 -7.32 1.16 -2.71
CA LEU A 76 -5.97 1.37 -2.20
C LEU A 76 -5.66 2.87 -2.08
N GLY A 77 -6.04 3.67 -3.09
CA GLY A 77 -5.86 5.11 -3.04
C GLY A 77 -6.56 5.77 -1.87
N ALA A 78 -7.77 5.31 -1.53
CA ALA A 78 -8.50 5.80 -0.38
C ALA A 78 -7.78 5.47 0.93
N ILE A 79 -7.25 4.25 1.04
CA ILE A 79 -6.49 3.81 2.20
C ILE A 79 -5.23 4.67 2.36
N VAL A 80 -4.53 4.92 1.27
CA VAL A 80 -3.31 5.73 1.28
C VAL A 80 -3.62 7.15 1.76
N ARG A 81 -4.73 7.73 1.29
CA ARG A 81 -5.13 9.08 1.72
C ARG A 81 -5.39 9.15 3.23
N GLN A 82 -5.96 8.09 3.81
CA GLN A 82 -6.21 8.05 5.25
C GLN A 82 -4.94 7.81 6.07
N HIS A 83 -4.05 6.95 5.59
CA HIS A 83 -2.88 6.51 6.35
C HIS A 83 -1.58 7.17 5.88
N GLY A 84 -1.50 7.55 4.62
CA GLY A 84 -0.30 8.16 4.04
C GLY A 84 0.10 9.47 4.72
N HIS A 85 -0.87 10.25 5.14
CA HIS A 85 -0.61 11.49 5.89
C HIS A 85 0.12 11.22 7.20
N ARG A 86 -0.23 10.13 7.87
CA ARG A 86 0.41 9.77 9.13
C ARG A 86 1.80 9.19 8.90
N ALA A 87 1.99 8.44 7.84
CA ALA A 87 3.29 7.86 7.51
C ALA A 87 4.29 8.91 7.04
N GLY A 88 3.82 10.04 6.52
CA GLY A 88 4.67 11.13 6.04
C GLY A 88 5.02 12.18 7.07
N GLN A 89 4.53 12.05 8.28
CA GLN A 89 4.81 13.02 9.35
C GLN A 89 6.01 12.64 10.18
#